data_c97a43ea479ec7e252228617604297b9
#
_entry.id   c97a43ea479ec7e252228617604297b9
#
_cell.length_a   1.000
_cell.length_b   1.000
_cell.length_c   1.000
_cell.angle_alpha   90.00
_cell.angle_beta   90.00
_cell.angle_gamma   90.00
#
_symmetry.space_group_name_H-M   'P 1'
#
loop_
_entity.id
_entity.type
_entity.pdbx_description
1 polymer ?
#
loop_
_entity_poly.entity_id
_entity_poly.type
_entity_poly.pdbx_seq_one_letter_code
_entity_poly.pdbx_strand_id
1 'polypeptide(L)'
;MSGTNQALWGGWDIAWPRPGGGAPWRLVHTGDTGYNEALYRQIGERLGGPVDLVAVPIGAYEPREFMRAQHNNPDEAVRIARLLNARRALGIHWGTFEISHEPLDQPPRDVAAALKAQALPPDHVWLMKQGEVRALPVEEAR
;
A
#
# COMPACT_ATOMS: atom_id res chain seq x y z
N MET A 1 -12.89 30.12 2.76
CA MET A 1 -11.65 30.00 1.99
C MET A 1 -11.38 28.51 1.83
N SER A 2 -11.32 27.99 0.63
CA SER A 2 -11.03 26.59 0.39
C SER A 2 -9.53 26.37 0.52
N GLY A 3 -9.09 25.55 1.46
CA GLY A 3 -7.69 25.14 1.65
C GLY A 3 -7.20 24.09 0.67
N THR A 4 -7.94 23.84 -0.41
CA THR A 4 -7.61 22.81 -1.40
C THR A 4 -6.22 23.05 -1.98
N ASN A 5 -5.35 22.05 -1.86
CA ASN A 5 -3.96 22.06 -2.36
C ASN A 5 -3.05 23.15 -1.75
N GLN A 6 -3.38 23.70 -0.58
CA GLN A 6 -2.54 24.66 0.13
C GLN A 6 -1.57 23.99 1.12
N ALA A 7 -1.76 22.71 1.43
CA ALA A 7 -0.84 21.91 2.22
C ALA A 7 -0.32 20.76 1.37
N LEU A 8 0.95 20.42 1.57
CA LEU A 8 1.55 19.25 0.94
C LEU A 8 1.13 18.00 1.71
N TRP A 9 0.73 16.97 0.98
CA TRP A 9 0.61 15.62 1.50
C TRP A 9 1.62 14.74 0.78
N GLY A 10 1.95 13.60 1.34
CA GLY A 10 2.93 12.71 0.74
C GLY A 10 3.05 11.39 1.49
N GLY A 11 3.91 10.55 0.96
CA GLY A 11 4.31 9.30 1.58
C GLY A 11 5.67 9.41 2.26
N TRP A 12 6.04 8.34 2.93
CA TRP A 12 7.29 8.21 3.67
C TRP A 12 8.05 6.98 3.20
N ASP A 13 9.35 7.16 2.90
CA ASP A 13 10.32 6.07 2.80
C ASP A 13 11.12 6.03 4.10
N ILE A 14 10.99 4.95 4.84
CA ILE A 14 11.62 4.74 6.14
C ILE A 14 12.58 3.57 6.01
N ALA A 15 13.87 3.84 6.20
CA ALA A 15 14.91 2.81 6.17
C ALA A 15 15.61 2.73 7.52
N TRP A 16 15.93 1.50 7.97
CA TRP A 16 16.70 1.27 9.21
C TRP A 16 17.63 0.07 9.06
N PRO A 17 18.74 0.04 9.82
CA PRO A 17 19.75 -1.01 9.72
C PRO A 17 19.14 -2.40 9.92
N ARG A 18 19.58 -3.35 9.11
CA ARG A 18 19.26 -4.77 9.29
C ARG A 18 20.25 -5.41 10.26
N PRO A 19 19.78 -6.12 11.31
CA PRO A 19 20.67 -6.91 12.15
C PRO A 19 21.50 -7.89 11.29
N GLY A 20 22.81 -7.93 11.51
CA GLY A 20 23.73 -8.76 10.72
C GLY A 20 24.28 -8.09 9.45
N GLY A 21 23.86 -6.84 9.14
CA GLY A 21 24.36 -6.09 7.98
C GLY A 21 23.55 -6.34 6.70
N GLY A 22 24.07 -5.84 5.57
CA GLY A 22 23.41 -5.91 4.28
C GLY A 22 22.50 -4.71 3.99
N ALA A 23 21.60 -4.84 3.01
CA ALA A 23 20.65 -3.79 2.66
C ALA A 23 19.72 -3.49 3.85
N PRO A 24 19.42 -2.21 4.15
CA PRO A 24 18.54 -1.85 5.25
C PRO A 24 17.13 -2.41 5.04
N TRP A 25 16.40 -2.58 6.13
CA TRP A 25 14.95 -2.72 6.06
C TRP A 25 14.34 -1.46 5.49
N ARG A 26 13.32 -1.62 4.66
CA ARG A 26 12.61 -0.49 4.05
C ARG A 26 11.11 -0.66 4.15
N LEU A 27 10.45 0.33 4.74
CA LEU A 27 9.01 0.49 4.76
C LEU A 27 8.66 1.75 3.98
N VAL A 28 7.70 1.63 3.06
CA VAL A 28 7.08 2.78 2.39
C VAL A 28 5.65 2.92 2.90
N HIS A 29 5.28 4.10 3.36
CA HIS A 29 3.90 4.47 3.66
C HIS A 29 3.45 5.48 2.61
N THR A 30 2.46 5.13 1.81
CA THR A 30 2.06 5.99 0.67
C THR A 30 1.29 7.24 1.08
N GLY A 31 0.74 7.27 2.30
CA GLY A 31 -0.30 8.23 2.65
C GLY A 31 -1.60 7.93 1.87
N ASP A 32 -2.55 8.84 1.92
CA ASP A 32 -3.72 8.79 1.04
C ASP A 32 -3.28 9.13 -0.37
N THR A 33 -3.66 8.30 -1.33
CA THR A 33 -3.17 8.41 -2.70
C THR A 33 -4.15 7.86 -3.72
N GLY A 34 -4.28 8.55 -4.85
CA GLY A 34 -4.81 7.95 -6.07
C GLY A 34 -3.75 7.13 -6.79
N TYR A 35 -4.17 6.33 -7.76
CA TYR A 35 -3.26 5.53 -8.57
C TYR A 35 -2.70 6.35 -9.74
N ASN A 36 -1.37 6.38 -9.85
CA ASN A 36 -0.66 6.91 -11.01
C ASN A 36 0.55 6.01 -11.31
N GLU A 37 0.44 5.21 -12.36
CA GLU A 37 1.47 4.23 -12.73
C GLU A 37 2.85 4.87 -12.97
N ALA A 38 2.89 5.96 -13.72
CA ALA A 38 4.15 6.62 -14.06
C ALA A 38 4.86 7.15 -12.81
N LEU A 39 4.10 7.74 -11.87
CA LEU A 39 4.63 8.24 -10.62
C LEU A 39 5.19 7.10 -9.75
N TYR A 40 4.43 6.02 -9.56
CA TYR A 40 4.88 4.90 -8.73
C TYR A 40 6.04 4.14 -9.34
N ARG A 41 6.13 4.06 -10.67
CA ARG A 41 7.31 3.54 -11.36
C ARG A 41 8.56 4.39 -11.06
N GLN A 42 8.45 5.72 -11.18
CA GLN A 42 9.55 6.65 -10.86
C GLN A 42 9.96 6.55 -9.38
N ILE A 43 9.00 6.41 -8.46
CA ILE A 43 9.30 6.22 -7.03
C ILE A 43 10.07 4.90 -6.85
N GLY A 44 9.61 3.80 -7.43
CA GLY A 44 10.30 2.51 -7.36
C GLY A 44 11.73 2.56 -7.88
N GLU A 45 11.95 3.23 -9.02
CA GLU A 45 13.28 3.46 -9.59
C GLU A 45 14.19 4.27 -8.65
N ARG A 46 13.66 5.33 -8.04
CA ARG A 46 14.41 6.17 -7.09
C ARG A 46 14.76 5.46 -5.79
N LEU A 47 13.90 4.55 -5.32
CA LEU A 47 14.19 3.74 -4.14
C LEU A 47 15.37 2.81 -4.39
N GLY A 48 15.64 2.41 -5.63
CA GLY A 48 16.84 1.68 -6.05
C GLY A 48 17.00 0.28 -5.48
N GLY A 49 15.92 -0.31 -4.97
CA GLY A 49 15.95 -1.65 -4.37
C GLY A 49 14.57 -2.09 -3.89
N PRO A 50 14.45 -3.33 -3.40
CA PRO A 50 13.18 -3.85 -2.93
C PRO A 50 12.71 -3.11 -1.67
N VAL A 51 11.40 -2.97 -1.56
CA VAL A 51 10.71 -2.50 -0.35
C VAL A 51 10.28 -3.74 0.44
N ASP A 52 10.62 -3.83 1.71
CA ASP A 52 10.23 -4.99 2.52
C ASP A 52 8.72 -4.96 2.81
N LEU A 53 8.17 -3.77 3.08
CA LEU A 53 6.75 -3.58 3.32
C LEU A 53 6.28 -2.23 2.76
N VAL A 54 5.17 -2.22 2.03
CA VAL A 54 4.46 -0.99 1.67
C VAL A 54 3.12 -0.93 2.40
N ALA A 55 2.86 0.14 3.15
CA ALA A 55 1.54 0.45 3.69
C ALA A 55 0.78 1.27 2.65
N VAL A 56 -0.33 0.72 2.13
CA VAL A 56 -1.09 1.29 1.04
C VAL A 56 -2.60 1.26 1.35
N PRO A 57 -3.34 2.36 1.10
CA PRO A 57 -4.79 2.39 1.27
C PRO A 57 -5.49 1.32 0.43
N ILE A 58 -6.55 0.73 0.99
CA ILE A 58 -7.42 -0.22 0.29
C ILE A 58 -8.90 0.08 0.48
N GLY A 59 -9.25 1.16 1.18
CA GLY A 59 -10.61 1.63 1.43
C GLY A 59 -10.85 3.03 0.91
N ALA A 60 -12.09 3.49 1.04
CA ALA A 60 -12.59 4.78 0.59
C ALA A 60 -12.46 4.99 -0.94
N TYR A 61 -12.80 3.97 -1.74
CA TYR A 61 -12.62 4.02 -3.19
C TYR A 61 -13.92 4.18 -3.99
N GLU A 62 -15.11 4.05 -3.38
CA GLU A 62 -16.38 4.25 -4.07
C GLU A 62 -17.10 5.54 -3.66
N PRO A 63 -17.77 6.24 -4.60
CA PRO A 63 -17.87 5.94 -6.05
C PRO A 63 -16.57 6.32 -6.79
N ARG A 64 -16.12 5.46 -7.71
CA ARG A 64 -14.83 5.60 -8.41
C ARG A 64 -14.66 6.92 -9.16
N GLU A 65 -15.72 7.43 -9.79
CA GLU A 65 -15.66 8.69 -10.53
C GLU A 65 -15.26 9.88 -9.68
N PHE A 66 -15.56 9.84 -8.38
CA PHE A 66 -15.22 10.87 -7.42
C PHE A 66 -13.92 10.55 -6.67
N MET A 67 -13.75 9.29 -6.23
CA MET A 67 -12.69 8.91 -5.30
C MET A 67 -11.34 8.65 -5.99
N ARG A 68 -11.32 8.22 -7.26
CA ARG A 68 -10.10 7.75 -7.93
C ARG A 68 -8.94 8.75 -8.00
N ALA A 69 -9.23 10.03 -7.92
CA ALA A 69 -8.19 11.06 -7.96
C ALA A 69 -7.37 11.14 -6.66
N GLN A 70 -7.96 10.70 -5.55
CA GLN A 70 -7.39 10.84 -4.22
C GLN A 70 -7.21 9.50 -3.51
N HIS A 71 -8.00 8.47 -3.88
CA HIS A 71 -7.98 7.15 -3.28
C HIS A 71 -7.91 6.06 -4.35
N ASN A 72 -6.90 5.21 -4.24
CA ASN A 72 -6.79 4.00 -5.04
C ASN A 72 -7.75 2.92 -4.54
N ASN A 73 -8.16 2.02 -5.43
CA ASN A 73 -8.90 0.83 -5.06
C ASN A 73 -7.96 -0.36 -4.75
N PRO A 74 -8.48 -1.49 -4.25
CA PRO A 74 -7.65 -2.67 -3.93
C PRO A 74 -6.81 -3.21 -5.11
N ASP A 75 -7.30 -3.22 -6.34
CA ASP A 75 -6.51 -3.64 -7.50
C ASP A 75 -5.34 -2.69 -7.76
N GLU A 76 -5.59 -1.39 -7.68
CA GLU A 76 -4.58 -0.35 -7.80
C GLU A 76 -3.56 -0.40 -6.67
N ALA A 77 -3.99 -0.73 -5.43
CA ALA A 77 -3.09 -0.93 -4.29
C ALA A 77 -2.09 -2.07 -4.54
N VAL A 78 -2.56 -3.19 -5.08
CA VAL A 78 -1.70 -4.31 -5.48
C VAL A 78 -0.72 -3.90 -6.58
N ARG A 79 -1.16 -3.11 -7.58
CA ARG A 79 -0.27 -2.57 -8.62
C ARG A 79 0.78 -1.64 -8.06
N ILE A 80 0.42 -0.76 -7.10
CA ILE A 80 1.38 0.12 -6.40
C ILE A 80 2.46 -0.73 -5.73
N ALA A 81 2.09 -1.76 -4.97
CA ALA A 81 3.04 -2.65 -4.33
C ALA A 81 4.03 -3.28 -5.32
N ARG A 82 3.53 -3.71 -6.49
CA ARG A 82 4.37 -4.26 -7.55
C ARG A 82 5.32 -3.23 -8.17
N LEU A 83 4.83 -2.01 -8.44
CA LEU A 83 5.65 -0.94 -9.02
C LEU A 83 6.76 -0.49 -8.06
N LEU A 84 6.53 -0.58 -6.77
CA LEU A 84 7.52 -0.32 -5.72
C LEU A 84 8.44 -1.53 -5.45
N ASN A 85 8.28 -2.64 -6.17
CA ASN A 85 9.00 -3.89 -5.92
C ASN A 85 8.89 -4.33 -4.45
N ALA A 86 7.69 -4.21 -3.88
CA ALA A 86 7.43 -4.53 -2.49
C ALA A 86 7.29 -6.04 -2.29
N ARG A 87 7.99 -6.59 -1.27
CA ARG A 87 7.90 -8.00 -0.90
C ARG A 87 6.54 -8.32 -0.27
N ARG A 88 6.00 -7.36 0.49
CA ARG A 88 4.69 -7.43 1.13
C ARG A 88 4.01 -6.08 1.09
N ALA A 89 2.70 -6.07 1.11
CA ALA A 89 1.90 -4.89 1.34
C ALA A 89 1.08 -5.02 2.63
N LEU A 90 0.85 -3.91 3.30
CA LEU A 90 -0.07 -3.77 4.42
C LEU A 90 -1.25 -2.93 3.94
N GLY A 91 -2.43 -3.53 3.88
CA GLY A 91 -3.66 -2.79 3.58
C GLY A 91 -4.04 -1.91 4.76
N ILE A 92 -4.07 -0.61 4.52
CA ILE A 92 -4.46 0.41 5.50
C ILE A 92 -5.71 1.17 5.03
N HIS A 93 -6.21 2.09 5.85
CA HIS A 93 -7.32 2.99 5.52
C HIS A 93 -8.64 2.25 5.21
N TRP A 94 -8.99 1.24 5.99
CA TRP A 94 -10.21 0.44 5.83
C TRP A 94 -10.74 -0.08 7.17
N GLY A 95 -12.00 -0.51 7.18
CA GLY A 95 -12.58 -1.31 8.25
C GLY A 95 -12.92 -0.58 9.56
N THR A 96 -12.81 0.76 9.63
CA THR A 96 -13.07 1.53 10.85
C THR A 96 -14.25 2.49 10.70
N PHE A 97 -14.32 3.22 9.62
CA PHE A 97 -15.36 4.24 9.39
C PHE A 97 -16.05 4.03 8.05
N GLU A 98 -17.36 4.16 8.01
CA GLU A 98 -18.15 4.21 6.77
C GLU A 98 -18.12 5.63 6.21
N ILE A 99 -17.11 5.95 5.42
CA ILE A 99 -16.89 7.28 4.83
C ILE A 99 -17.03 7.29 3.30
N SER A 100 -17.39 6.16 2.72
CA SER A 100 -17.51 5.93 1.28
C SER A 100 -18.64 4.93 0.99
N HIS A 101 -18.89 4.62 -0.27
CA HIS A 101 -20.05 3.80 -0.64
C HIS A 101 -19.81 2.29 -0.56
N GLU A 102 -18.57 1.82 -0.54
CA GLU A 102 -18.32 0.40 -0.32
C GLU A 102 -18.55 0.01 1.14
N PRO A 103 -19.14 -1.17 1.41
CA PRO A 103 -19.27 -1.72 2.75
C PRO A 103 -17.91 -1.94 3.42
N LEU A 104 -17.84 -1.82 4.75
CA LEU A 104 -16.59 -1.97 5.52
C LEU A 104 -15.85 -3.30 5.30
N ASP A 105 -16.58 -4.35 4.94
CA ASP A 105 -16.05 -5.69 4.68
C ASP A 105 -15.75 -5.96 3.20
N GLN A 106 -15.97 -4.99 2.30
CA GLN A 106 -15.72 -5.15 0.87
C GLN A 106 -14.21 -5.09 0.54
N PRO A 107 -13.39 -4.19 1.11
CA PRO A 107 -11.98 -4.09 0.75
C PRO A 107 -11.18 -5.40 0.85
N PRO A 108 -11.34 -6.24 1.89
CA PRO A 108 -10.71 -7.57 1.94
C PRO A 108 -11.08 -8.49 0.79
N ARG A 109 -12.33 -8.48 0.35
CA ARG A 109 -12.80 -9.31 -0.77
C ARG A 109 -12.18 -8.86 -2.08
N ASP A 110 -12.14 -7.55 -2.29
CA ASP A 110 -11.57 -6.96 -3.50
C ASP A 110 -10.04 -7.13 -3.55
N VAL A 111 -9.35 -7.07 -2.40
CA VAL A 111 -7.93 -7.45 -2.32
C VAL A 111 -7.71 -8.89 -2.73
N ALA A 112 -8.51 -9.83 -2.24
CA ALA A 112 -8.40 -11.24 -2.62
C ALA A 112 -8.64 -11.45 -4.12
N ALA A 113 -9.61 -10.76 -4.70
CA ALA A 113 -9.88 -10.78 -6.14
C ALA A 113 -8.71 -10.19 -6.94
N ALA A 114 -8.16 -9.07 -6.51
CA ALA A 114 -7.02 -8.40 -7.15
C ALA A 114 -5.76 -9.27 -7.12
N LEU A 115 -5.44 -9.89 -5.99
CA LEU A 115 -4.31 -10.81 -5.87
C LEU A 115 -4.43 -11.99 -6.83
N LYS A 116 -5.62 -12.58 -6.90
CA LYS A 116 -5.90 -13.67 -7.85
C LYS A 116 -5.75 -13.21 -9.30
N ALA A 117 -6.31 -12.05 -9.65
CA ALA A 117 -6.24 -11.51 -11.02
C ALA A 117 -4.80 -11.18 -11.44
N GLN A 118 -3.96 -10.78 -10.49
CA GLN A 118 -2.56 -10.43 -10.73
C GLN A 118 -1.58 -11.58 -10.48
N ALA A 119 -2.08 -12.81 -10.27
CA ALA A 119 -1.31 -14.03 -10.03
C ALA A 119 -0.31 -13.90 -8.86
N LEU A 120 -0.72 -13.25 -7.78
CA LEU A 120 0.05 -13.08 -6.55
C LEU A 120 -0.46 -14.00 -5.44
N PRO A 121 0.42 -14.41 -4.50
CA PRO A 121 0.02 -15.24 -3.39
C PRO A 121 -0.93 -14.49 -2.44
N PRO A 122 -1.86 -15.19 -1.75
CA PRO A 122 -2.85 -14.57 -0.88
C PRO A 122 -2.26 -13.78 0.29
N ASP A 123 -1.06 -14.10 0.72
CA ASP A 123 -0.33 -13.44 1.80
C ASP A 123 0.54 -12.26 1.34
N HIS A 124 0.49 -11.91 0.06
CA HIS A 124 1.22 -10.75 -0.47
C HIS A 124 0.70 -9.43 0.13
N VAL A 125 -0.61 -9.34 0.41
CA VAL A 125 -1.21 -8.22 1.14
C VAL A 125 -1.68 -8.68 2.51
N TRP A 126 -1.16 -8.04 3.55
CA TRP A 126 -1.58 -8.27 4.92
C TRP A 126 -2.79 -7.40 5.27
N LEU A 127 -3.85 -8.06 5.69
CA LEU A 127 -5.07 -7.45 6.20
C LEU A 127 -5.09 -7.68 7.71
N MET A 128 -4.51 -6.75 8.46
CA MET A 128 -4.32 -6.88 9.90
C MET A 128 -5.50 -6.31 10.67
N LYS A 129 -5.84 -6.96 11.78
CA LYS A 129 -6.80 -6.44 12.75
C LYS A 129 -6.12 -5.41 13.65
N GLN A 130 -6.91 -4.54 14.26
CA GLN A 130 -6.41 -3.62 15.28
C GLN A 130 -5.74 -4.40 16.42
N GLY A 131 -4.53 -4.02 16.78
CA GLY A 131 -3.72 -4.69 17.81
C GLY A 131 -3.00 -5.96 17.33
N GLU A 132 -3.19 -6.41 16.10
CA GLU A 132 -2.44 -7.53 15.53
C GLU A 132 -0.98 -7.15 15.31
N VAL A 133 -0.08 -8.07 15.59
CA VAL A 133 1.36 -7.92 15.36
C VAL A 133 1.83 -9.03 14.42
N ARG A 134 2.60 -8.66 13.40
CA ARG A 134 3.27 -9.59 12.49
C ARG A 134 4.74 -9.26 12.37
N ALA A 135 5.58 -10.28 12.35
CA ALA A 135 6.99 -10.12 12.02
C ALA A 135 7.20 -10.13 10.51
N LEU A 136 8.04 -9.21 10.02
CA LEU A 136 8.55 -9.33 8.66
C LEU A 136 9.48 -10.54 8.58
N PRO A 137 9.32 -11.41 7.56
CA PRO A 137 10.22 -12.54 7.38
C PRO A 137 11.67 -12.04 7.21
N VAL A 138 12.56 -12.55 8.04
CA VAL A 138 13.99 -12.41 7.80
C VAL A 138 14.33 -13.40 6.71
N GLU A 139 14.43 -12.95 5.46
CA GLU A 139 14.99 -13.79 4.42
C GLU A 139 16.47 -13.99 4.75
N GLU A 140 16.86 -15.23 4.99
CA GLU A 140 18.27 -15.61 4.99
C GLU A 140 18.85 -15.22 3.64
N ALA A 141 19.99 -14.49 3.67
CA ALA A 141 20.72 -14.14 2.46
C ALA A 141 21.07 -15.46 1.74
N ARG A 142 20.48 -15.66 0.55
CA ARG A 142 20.88 -16.72 -0.35
C ARG A 142 22.17 -16.35 -1.06
#